data_3e6b36743337db00301243c9e7690768
#
_entry.id   3e6b36743337db00301243c9e7690768
#
_cell.length_a   1.000
_cell.length_b   1.000
_cell.length_c   1.000
_cell.angle_alpha   90.00
_cell.angle_beta   90.00
_cell.angle_gamma   90.00
#
_symmetry.space_group_name_H-M   'P 1'
#
loop_
_entity.id
_entity.type
_entity.pdbx_description
1 polymer ?
#
loop_
_entity_poly.entity_id
_entity_poly.type
_entity_poly.pdbx_seq_one_letter_code
_entity_poly.pdbx_strand_id
1 'polypeptide(L)'
;MNLQWYPGHMTKAKRQMQEDLKLIDLIIELVDARIPLSSRNPDIDELGKNKARLILLNKSDLADERYNEQWSAYFQKKGFYVVKVNAKSGAGLKSIQGVIQEACNAKIERDRRRGIKNRPIRAMVVGIPNVGKSTFINSYAGKACAKTGNKPGVTKGKQWIRLNKTLELLDTPGILWPKFEDQEVGKRLAFIGSIKDEILNLEELSLELLDYIRTNYPGLLNTRYGIEEEGTPVSLLEAVADKRKCLIRGQEIDYAKAAGIVMEEFRNGKIGRITLEFPPVEEETAHEDHPGD
;
A
#
# COMPACT_ATOMS: atom_id res chain seq x y z
N MET A 1 -18.75 -1.37 -10.63
CA MET A 1 -18.82 -2.39 -9.53
C MET A 1 -19.13 -1.69 -8.21
N ASN A 2 -20.17 -2.09 -7.44
CA ASN A 2 -20.52 -1.40 -6.18
C ASN A 2 -19.87 -2.16 -5.01
N LEU A 3 -18.65 -1.79 -4.64
CA LEU A 3 -17.86 -2.45 -3.61
C LEU A 3 -18.28 -1.92 -2.23
N GLN A 4 -19.07 -2.70 -1.48
CA GLN A 4 -19.42 -2.41 -0.10
C GLN A 4 -18.74 -3.43 0.84
N TRP A 5 -18.03 -2.95 1.84
CA TRP A 5 -17.40 -3.77 2.88
C TRP A 5 -18.20 -3.67 4.18
N TYR A 6 -18.39 -4.78 4.89
CA TYR A 6 -19.34 -4.89 6.02
C TYR A 6 -18.93 -4.11 7.29
N PRO A 7 -19.86 -3.36 7.94
CA PRO A 7 -19.56 -2.37 8.98
C PRO A 7 -19.27 -2.89 10.40
N GLY A 8 -19.77 -4.06 10.78
CA GLY A 8 -19.82 -4.48 12.20
C GLY A 8 -18.48 -4.66 12.94
N HIS A 9 -17.44 -5.11 12.24
CA HIS A 9 -16.11 -5.33 12.86
C HIS A 9 -15.25 -4.07 12.91
N MET A 10 -15.55 -3.05 12.16
CA MET A 10 -14.71 -1.89 11.93
C MET A 10 -14.86 -0.82 13.00
N THR A 11 -16.07 -0.61 13.53
CA THR A 11 -16.29 0.30 14.67
C THR A 11 -15.52 -0.15 15.90
N LYS A 12 -15.50 -1.47 16.15
CA LYS A 12 -14.70 -2.04 17.23
C LYS A 12 -13.19 -1.87 17.00
N ALA A 13 -12.74 -2.07 15.75
CA ALA A 13 -11.34 -1.90 15.38
C ALA A 13 -10.90 -0.43 15.49
N LYS A 14 -11.70 0.53 15.05
CA LYS A 14 -11.43 1.97 15.17
C LYS A 14 -11.33 2.39 16.64
N ARG A 15 -12.28 1.97 17.48
CA ARG A 15 -12.24 2.24 18.93
C ARG A 15 -11.00 1.63 19.59
N GLN A 16 -10.65 0.38 19.25
CA GLN A 16 -9.45 -0.27 19.77
C GLN A 16 -8.18 0.49 19.35
N MET A 17 -8.12 0.94 18.10
CA MET A 17 -7.00 1.75 17.59
C MET A 17 -6.87 3.09 18.34
N GLN A 18 -7.98 3.76 18.66
CA GLN A 18 -7.97 4.99 19.46
C GLN A 18 -7.37 4.77 20.86
N GLU A 19 -7.70 3.66 21.49
CA GLU A 19 -7.14 3.29 22.81
C GLU A 19 -5.64 2.99 22.71
N ASP A 20 -5.25 2.25 21.69
CA ASP A 20 -3.85 1.86 21.47
C ASP A 20 -2.97 3.09 21.14
N LEU A 21 -3.48 4.05 20.40
CA LEU A 21 -2.77 5.29 20.05
C LEU A 21 -2.36 6.13 21.25
N LYS A 22 -3.04 6.01 22.40
CA LYS A 22 -2.61 6.67 23.65
C LYS A 22 -1.23 6.21 24.14
N LEU A 23 -0.85 4.99 23.80
CA LEU A 23 0.40 4.36 24.21
C LEU A 23 1.53 4.54 23.18
N ILE A 24 1.23 5.11 22.01
CA ILE A 24 2.10 5.15 20.85
C ILE A 24 2.79 6.53 20.73
N ASP A 25 4.04 6.51 20.33
CA ASP A 25 4.86 7.68 20.05
C ASP A 25 4.94 7.98 18.55
N LEU A 26 4.95 6.92 17.73
CA LEU A 26 5.13 6.97 16.27
C LEU A 26 4.12 6.07 15.56
N ILE A 27 3.52 6.53 14.49
CA ILE A 27 2.75 5.71 13.57
C ILE A 27 3.61 5.42 12.34
N ILE A 28 3.81 4.13 12.06
CA ILE A 28 4.44 3.63 10.84
C ILE A 28 3.32 3.14 9.92
N GLU A 29 3.02 3.89 8.88
CA GLU A 29 1.98 3.58 7.91
C GLU A 29 2.60 2.93 6.67
N LEU A 30 2.28 1.64 6.43
CA LEU A 30 2.66 0.97 5.20
C LEU A 30 1.62 1.24 4.13
N VAL A 31 2.08 1.72 2.98
CA VAL A 31 1.28 1.92 1.78
C VAL A 31 1.89 1.12 0.62
N ASP A 32 1.07 0.71 -0.33
CA ASP A 32 1.55 0.07 -1.56
C ASP A 32 2.03 1.16 -2.53
N ALA A 33 3.28 1.13 -2.92
CA ALA A 33 3.91 2.15 -3.78
C ALA A 33 3.24 2.31 -5.16
N ARG A 34 2.43 1.34 -5.59
CA ARG A 34 1.66 1.42 -6.84
C ARG A 34 0.41 2.28 -6.73
N ILE A 35 -0.13 2.43 -5.50
CA ILE A 35 -1.36 3.18 -5.18
C ILE A 35 -1.22 3.88 -3.81
N PRO A 36 -0.26 4.80 -3.63
CA PRO A 36 0.12 5.29 -2.30
C PRO A 36 -1.00 5.96 -1.54
N LEU A 37 -1.83 6.77 -2.18
CA LEU A 37 -2.93 7.49 -1.53
C LEU A 37 -4.13 6.56 -1.28
N SER A 38 -4.53 5.77 -2.29
CA SER A 38 -5.63 4.82 -2.19
C SER A 38 -5.36 3.68 -1.19
N SER A 39 -4.10 3.39 -0.87
CA SER A 39 -3.72 2.38 0.14
C SER A 39 -3.57 2.94 1.55
N ARG A 40 -3.81 4.23 1.77
CA ARG A 40 -3.89 4.84 3.11
C ARG A 40 -5.27 4.67 3.71
N ASN A 41 -5.32 4.55 5.03
CA ASN A 41 -6.58 4.64 5.76
C ASN A 41 -6.80 6.10 6.21
N PRO A 42 -7.84 6.79 5.72
CA PRO A 42 -8.08 8.20 6.04
C PRO A 42 -8.30 8.45 7.54
N ASP A 43 -8.85 7.48 8.27
CA ASP A 43 -9.04 7.60 9.72
C ASP A 43 -7.72 7.82 10.48
N ILE A 44 -6.59 7.37 9.94
CA ILE A 44 -5.28 7.51 10.58
C ILE A 44 -4.82 8.96 10.64
N ASP A 45 -5.22 9.79 9.69
CA ASP A 45 -4.84 11.22 9.68
C ASP A 45 -5.48 11.96 10.85
N GLU A 46 -6.75 11.68 11.13
CA GLU A 46 -7.47 12.25 12.27
C GLU A 46 -6.95 11.69 13.60
N LEU A 47 -6.87 10.37 13.71
CA LEU A 47 -6.50 9.68 14.95
C LEU A 47 -5.04 9.90 15.35
N GLY A 48 -4.15 10.09 14.37
CA GLY A 48 -2.71 10.25 14.56
C GLY A 48 -2.21 11.69 14.58
N LYS A 49 -3.08 12.69 14.66
CA LYS A 49 -2.78 14.12 14.48
C LYS A 49 -1.61 14.66 15.32
N ASN A 50 -1.42 14.09 16.53
CA ASN A 50 -0.39 14.52 17.49
C ASN A 50 0.76 13.50 17.62
N LYS A 51 0.94 12.62 16.65
CA LYS A 51 1.97 11.58 16.65
C LYS A 51 2.98 11.85 15.55
N ALA A 52 4.22 11.43 15.77
CA ALA A 52 5.18 11.35 14.67
C ALA A 52 4.65 10.34 13.62
N ARG A 53 4.85 10.64 12.33
CA ARG A 53 4.29 9.87 11.22
C ARG A 53 5.39 9.49 10.24
N LEU A 54 5.54 8.19 10.02
CA LEU A 54 6.44 7.62 9.02
C LEU A 54 5.62 6.82 8.00
N ILE A 55 5.71 7.20 6.74
CA ILE A 55 5.15 6.44 5.63
C ILE A 55 6.23 5.55 5.04
N LEU A 56 5.94 4.26 4.92
CA LEU A 56 6.76 3.31 4.19
C LEU A 56 6.08 3.02 2.84
N LEU A 57 6.68 3.53 1.75
CA LEU A 57 6.29 3.17 0.38
C LEU A 57 6.79 1.75 0.10
N ASN A 58 5.98 0.76 0.48
CA ASN A 58 6.35 -0.65 0.35
C ASN A 58 6.07 -1.17 -1.07
N LYS A 59 6.76 -2.25 -1.45
CA LYS A 59 6.75 -2.80 -2.81
C LYS A 59 7.21 -1.78 -3.85
N SER A 60 8.12 -0.89 -3.48
CA SER A 60 8.67 0.14 -4.37
C SER A 60 9.33 -0.41 -5.62
N ASP A 61 9.75 -1.68 -5.58
CA ASP A 61 10.26 -2.46 -6.71
C ASP A 61 9.19 -2.80 -7.76
N LEU A 62 7.90 -2.77 -7.40
CA LEU A 62 6.77 -3.05 -8.29
C LEU A 62 6.17 -1.79 -8.92
N ALA A 63 6.48 -0.62 -8.38
CA ALA A 63 6.01 0.67 -8.87
C ALA A 63 7.05 1.35 -9.79
N ASP A 64 6.58 2.24 -10.65
CA ASP A 64 7.45 3.08 -11.48
C ASP A 64 8.29 4.01 -10.60
N GLU A 65 9.62 4.00 -10.80
CA GLU A 65 10.56 4.76 -9.95
C GLU A 65 10.31 6.27 -10.01
N ARG A 66 9.91 6.79 -11.19
CA ARG A 66 9.60 8.22 -11.34
C ARG A 66 8.49 8.66 -10.39
N TYR A 67 7.46 7.82 -10.24
CA TYR A 67 6.35 8.10 -9.34
C TYR A 67 6.68 7.81 -7.87
N ASN A 68 7.58 6.86 -7.59
CA ASN A 68 8.10 6.67 -6.24
C ASN A 68 8.75 7.94 -5.69
N GLU A 69 9.55 8.67 -6.50
CA GLU A 69 10.17 9.93 -6.09
C GLU A 69 9.13 11.03 -5.91
N GLN A 70 8.20 11.17 -6.84
CA GLN A 70 7.13 12.16 -6.76
C GLN A 70 6.25 11.95 -5.52
N TRP A 71 5.88 10.70 -5.21
CA TRP A 71 5.10 10.37 -4.03
C TRP A 71 5.89 10.61 -2.73
N SER A 72 7.18 10.32 -2.74
CA SER A 72 8.04 10.64 -1.59
C SER A 72 8.04 12.14 -1.32
N ALA A 73 8.24 12.97 -2.35
CA ALA A 73 8.21 14.43 -2.24
C ALA A 73 6.83 14.94 -1.79
N TYR A 74 5.74 14.40 -2.34
CA TYR A 74 4.37 14.75 -1.98
C TYR A 74 4.10 14.55 -0.48
N PHE A 75 4.43 13.38 0.06
CA PHE A 75 4.21 13.09 1.47
C PHE A 75 5.15 13.89 2.39
N GLN A 76 6.40 14.12 1.97
CA GLN A 76 7.32 14.97 2.73
C GLN A 76 6.81 16.41 2.83
N LYS A 77 6.28 16.98 1.75
CA LYS A 77 5.62 18.30 1.74
C LYS A 77 4.43 18.37 2.71
N LYS A 78 3.71 17.23 2.91
CA LYS A 78 2.62 17.11 3.89
C LYS A 78 3.13 16.89 5.33
N GLY A 79 4.44 16.93 5.58
CA GLY A 79 5.05 16.80 6.90
C GLY A 79 5.25 15.36 7.38
N PHE A 80 5.17 14.36 6.48
CA PHE A 80 5.48 12.98 6.81
C PHE A 80 6.97 12.68 6.59
N TYR A 81 7.53 11.82 7.44
CA TYR A 81 8.76 11.13 7.10
C TYR A 81 8.44 10.01 6.12
N VAL A 82 9.31 9.77 5.12
CA VAL A 82 9.04 8.80 4.06
C VAL A 82 10.27 7.95 3.80
N VAL A 83 10.07 6.64 3.67
CA VAL A 83 11.10 5.68 3.25
C VAL A 83 10.53 4.75 2.19
N LYS A 84 11.24 4.61 1.06
CA LYS A 84 10.94 3.59 0.04
C LYS A 84 11.50 2.26 0.51
N VAL A 85 10.67 1.21 0.49
CA VAL A 85 11.09 -0.12 0.95
C VAL A 85 10.60 -1.24 0.04
N ASN A 86 11.36 -2.31 0.01
CA ASN A 86 10.87 -3.62 -0.40
C ASN A 86 11.01 -4.54 0.83
N ALA A 87 9.91 -4.75 1.53
CA ALA A 87 9.89 -5.57 2.74
C ALA A 87 10.30 -7.02 2.50
N LYS A 88 10.12 -7.54 1.28
CA LYS A 88 10.45 -8.92 0.91
C LYS A 88 11.95 -9.12 0.74
N SER A 89 12.64 -8.19 0.08
CA SER A 89 14.10 -8.24 -0.15
C SER A 89 14.90 -7.58 0.97
N GLY A 90 14.27 -6.76 1.81
CA GLY A 90 14.93 -5.97 2.84
C GLY A 90 15.51 -4.64 2.35
N ALA A 91 15.33 -4.29 1.07
CA ALA A 91 15.81 -3.02 0.55
C ALA A 91 15.14 -1.84 1.26
N GLY A 92 15.90 -0.80 1.59
CA GLY A 92 15.43 0.39 2.31
C GLY A 92 15.28 0.22 3.83
N LEU A 93 15.27 -1.00 4.39
CA LEU A 93 15.02 -1.21 5.83
C LEU A 93 16.10 -0.62 6.73
N LYS A 94 17.35 -0.56 6.27
CA LYS A 94 18.49 -0.06 7.06
C LYS A 94 18.37 1.42 7.45
N SER A 95 17.72 2.23 6.60
CA SER A 95 17.54 3.67 6.86
C SER A 95 16.44 3.98 7.89
N ILE A 96 15.52 3.05 8.11
CA ILE A 96 14.33 3.27 8.96
C ILE A 96 14.69 3.66 10.38
N GLN A 97 15.73 3.06 10.98
CA GLN A 97 16.12 3.36 12.36
C GLN A 97 16.54 4.83 12.52
N GLY A 98 17.30 5.38 11.58
CA GLY A 98 17.70 6.79 11.59
C GLY A 98 16.49 7.71 11.45
N VAL A 99 15.59 7.39 10.52
CA VAL A 99 14.36 8.17 10.29
C VAL A 99 13.42 8.13 11.51
N ILE A 100 13.31 7.00 12.21
CA ILE A 100 12.54 6.90 13.46
C ILE A 100 13.13 7.81 14.55
N GLN A 101 14.46 7.84 14.68
CA GLN A 101 15.13 8.71 15.65
C GLN A 101 14.88 10.18 15.34
N GLU A 102 14.97 10.58 14.09
CA GLU A 102 14.67 11.93 13.63
C GLU A 102 13.20 12.30 13.89
N ALA A 103 12.26 11.46 13.47
CA ALA A 103 10.83 11.68 13.65
C ALA A 103 10.42 11.80 15.13
N CYS A 104 11.12 11.11 16.01
CA CYS A 104 10.83 11.10 17.45
C CYS A 104 11.78 12.00 18.27
N ASN A 105 12.64 12.80 17.63
CA ASN A 105 13.68 13.58 18.34
C ASN A 105 13.11 14.48 19.44
N ALA A 106 12.05 15.23 19.15
CA ALA A 106 11.41 16.12 20.13
C ALA A 106 10.91 15.35 21.38
N LYS A 107 10.44 14.11 21.20
CA LYS A 107 10.02 13.25 22.30
C LYS A 107 11.22 12.73 23.08
N ILE A 108 12.25 12.25 22.40
CA ILE A 108 13.48 11.75 23.01
C ILE A 108 14.11 12.82 23.90
N GLU A 109 14.24 14.04 23.41
CA GLU A 109 14.76 15.18 24.14
C GLU A 109 13.89 15.54 25.37
N ARG A 110 12.57 15.53 25.22
CA ARG A 110 11.64 15.77 26.33
C ARG A 110 11.79 14.71 27.43
N ASP A 111 11.87 13.42 27.07
CA ASP A 111 12.05 12.34 28.01
C ASP A 111 13.42 12.45 28.71
N ARG A 112 14.47 12.80 27.98
CA ARG A 112 15.82 13.05 28.53
C ARG A 112 15.83 14.19 29.57
N ARG A 113 15.16 15.32 29.29
CA ARG A 113 15.03 16.46 30.24
C ARG A 113 14.28 16.07 31.51
N ARG A 114 13.38 15.09 31.44
CA ARG A 114 12.63 14.52 32.59
C ARG A 114 13.42 13.43 33.33
N GLY A 115 14.67 13.17 32.96
CA GLY A 115 15.50 12.13 33.56
C GLY A 115 15.11 10.70 33.15
N ILE A 116 14.19 10.53 32.18
CA ILE A 116 13.79 9.22 31.69
C ILE A 116 14.85 8.73 30.70
N LYS A 117 15.65 7.76 31.14
CA LYS A 117 16.70 7.15 30.31
C LYS A 117 16.20 5.84 29.71
N ASN A 118 16.55 5.59 28.44
CA ASN A 118 16.35 4.31 27.75
C ASN A 118 14.88 3.83 27.61
N ARG A 119 13.91 4.75 27.58
CA ARG A 119 12.53 4.36 27.23
C ARG A 119 12.48 4.04 25.72
N PRO A 120 12.04 2.84 25.31
CA PRO A 120 11.89 2.54 23.92
C PRO A 120 10.79 3.41 23.26
N ILE A 121 11.00 3.78 22.01
CA ILE A 121 9.96 4.36 21.16
C ILE A 121 8.92 3.27 20.92
N ARG A 122 7.66 3.59 21.15
CA ARG A 122 6.54 2.71 20.84
C ARG A 122 5.93 3.12 19.52
N ALA A 123 6.09 2.29 18.49
CA ALA A 123 5.52 2.53 17.18
C ALA A 123 4.36 1.57 16.90
N MET A 124 3.27 2.10 16.34
CA MET A 124 2.17 1.30 15.80
C MET A 124 2.37 1.13 14.31
N VAL A 125 2.32 -0.12 13.83
CA VAL A 125 2.38 -0.44 12.41
C VAL A 125 0.97 -0.61 11.88
N VAL A 126 0.58 0.28 10.96
CA VAL A 126 -0.75 0.30 10.35
C VAL A 126 -0.67 0.14 8.84
N GLY A 127 -1.77 -0.21 8.21
CA GLY A 127 -1.91 -0.34 6.76
C GLY A 127 -3.02 -1.32 6.39
N ILE A 128 -3.43 -1.27 5.15
CA ILE A 128 -4.48 -2.12 4.58
C ILE A 128 -4.06 -3.60 4.53
N PRO A 129 -5.00 -4.54 4.31
CA PRO A 129 -4.66 -5.93 4.06
C PRO A 129 -3.70 -6.09 2.86
N ASN A 130 -2.82 -7.08 2.93
CA ASN A 130 -1.84 -7.44 1.89
C ASN A 130 -0.83 -6.35 1.47
N VAL A 131 -0.77 -5.21 2.19
CA VAL A 131 0.25 -4.18 1.94
C VAL A 131 1.66 -4.61 2.35
N GLY A 132 1.78 -5.71 3.12
CA GLY A 132 3.04 -6.30 3.52
C GLY A 132 3.48 -6.00 4.96
N LYS A 133 2.56 -5.62 5.88
CA LYS A 133 2.89 -5.32 7.29
C LYS A 133 3.69 -6.43 7.99
N SER A 134 3.16 -7.65 8.00
CA SER A 134 3.82 -8.76 8.68
C SER A 134 5.16 -9.14 8.03
N THR A 135 5.26 -8.98 6.70
CA THR A 135 6.52 -9.16 5.98
C THR A 135 7.54 -8.11 6.41
N PHE A 136 7.13 -6.84 6.46
CA PHE A 136 7.97 -5.75 6.95
C PHE A 136 8.45 -6.00 8.37
N ILE A 137 7.55 -6.34 9.29
CA ILE A 137 7.89 -6.58 10.70
C ILE A 137 8.90 -7.71 10.81
N ASN A 138 8.70 -8.83 10.11
CA ASN A 138 9.61 -9.97 10.14
C ASN A 138 10.98 -9.62 9.55
N SER A 139 11.02 -8.96 8.40
CA SER A 139 12.27 -8.57 7.75
C SER A 139 13.03 -7.54 8.57
N TYR A 140 12.33 -6.57 9.16
CA TYR A 140 12.94 -5.55 9.99
C TYR A 140 13.43 -6.09 11.34
N ALA A 141 12.71 -7.05 11.91
CA ALA A 141 13.12 -7.76 13.14
C ALA A 141 14.25 -8.79 12.90
N GLY A 142 14.51 -9.17 11.66
CA GLY A 142 15.46 -10.22 11.30
C GLY A 142 15.04 -11.62 11.77
N LYS A 143 13.77 -11.82 12.11
CA LYS A 143 13.21 -13.11 12.58
C LYS A 143 11.70 -13.17 12.36
N ALA A 144 11.15 -14.38 12.30
CA ALA A 144 9.72 -14.59 12.18
C ALA A 144 9.01 -14.31 13.53
N CYS A 145 8.45 -13.12 13.69
CA CYS A 145 7.72 -12.69 14.87
C CYS A 145 6.27 -12.28 14.60
N ALA A 146 5.89 -12.12 13.34
CA ALA A 146 4.52 -11.87 12.91
C ALA A 146 4.07 -12.92 11.88
N LYS A 147 2.77 -13.26 11.89
CA LYS A 147 2.20 -14.20 10.92
C LYS A 147 2.11 -13.55 9.54
N THR A 148 2.61 -14.23 8.52
CA THR A 148 2.56 -13.79 7.12
C THR A 148 1.59 -14.64 6.30
N GLY A 149 1.02 -14.06 5.24
CA GLY A 149 0.18 -14.75 4.27
C GLY A 149 -0.34 -13.79 3.20
N ASN A 150 -0.67 -14.32 2.03
CA ASN A 150 -1.15 -13.54 0.89
C ASN A 150 -2.67 -13.31 0.90
N LYS A 151 -3.36 -13.68 2.01
CA LYS A 151 -4.81 -13.52 2.15
C LYS A 151 -5.14 -12.43 3.18
N PRO A 152 -6.17 -11.61 2.96
CA PRO A 152 -6.67 -10.67 3.97
C PRO A 152 -7.04 -11.37 5.28
N GLY A 153 -6.74 -10.74 6.43
CA GLY A 153 -7.11 -11.25 7.76
C GLY A 153 -6.15 -12.26 8.39
N VAL A 154 -4.90 -12.33 7.93
CA VAL A 154 -3.87 -13.22 8.51
C VAL A 154 -3.53 -12.85 9.95
N THR A 155 -3.40 -11.55 10.25
CA THR A 155 -3.21 -11.05 11.62
C THR A 155 -4.57 -10.89 12.29
N LYS A 156 -4.86 -11.71 13.31
CA LYS A 156 -6.18 -11.74 13.98
C LYS A 156 -6.29 -10.83 15.23
N GLY A 157 -5.18 -10.29 15.72
CA GLY A 157 -5.16 -9.45 16.93
C GLY A 157 -3.90 -8.60 17.00
N LYS A 158 -3.85 -7.68 17.98
CA LYS A 158 -2.66 -6.86 18.23
C LYS A 158 -1.57 -7.67 18.92
N GLN A 159 -0.33 -7.37 18.59
CA GLN A 159 0.83 -8.01 19.20
C GLN A 159 1.95 -6.99 19.40
N TRP A 160 2.49 -6.91 20.63
CA TRP A 160 3.71 -6.15 20.91
C TRP A 160 4.94 -6.96 20.53
N ILE A 161 5.81 -6.36 19.74
CA ILE A 161 7.05 -6.96 19.26
C ILE A 161 8.21 -6.06 19.67
N ARG A 162 9.03 -6.51 20.58
CA ARG A 162 10.26 -5.79 20.96
C ARG A 162 11.37 -6.12 19.97
N LEU A 163 11.75 -5.12 19.17
CA LEU A 163 12.80 -5.27 18.19
C LEU A 163 14.20 -5.15 18.80
N ASN A 164 14.38 -4.12 19.63
CA ASN A 164 15.64 -3.85 20.31
C ASN A 164 15.39 -3.05 21.61
N LYS A 165 16.46 -2.53 22.22
CA LYS A 165 16.34 -1.72 23.45
C LYS A 165 15.64 -0.37 23.24
N THR A 166 15.56 0.12 22.00
CA THR A 166 15.08 1.46 21.66
C THR A 166 13.76 1.49 20.91
N LEU A 167 13.23 0.32 20.46
CA LEU A 167 12.03 0.25 19.63
C LEU A 167 11.16 -0.94 19.96
N GLU A 168 9.90 -0.69 20.23
CA GLU A 168 8.80 -1.66 20.36
C GLU A 168 7.77 -1.37 19.27
N LEU A 169 7.34 -2.39 18.53
CA LEU A 169 6.29 -2.30 17.53
C LEU A 169 5.00 -2.92 18.03
N LEU A 170 3.90 -2.26 17.77
CA LEU A 170 2.56 -2.83 17.87
C LEU A 170 2.09 -3.22 16.47
N ASP A 171 2.01 -4.52 16.22
CA ASP A 171 1.39 -5.05 14.98
C ASP A 171 -0.12 -5.04 15.12
N THR A 172 -0.80 -4.48 14.14
CA THR A 172 -2.25 -4.42 14.10
C THR A 172 -2.80 -5.18 12.89
N PRO A 173 -4.02 -5.74 12.98
CA PRO A 173 -4.70 -6.28 11.81
C PRO A 173 -4.78 -5.25 10.68
N GLY A 174 -4.67 -5.70 9.44
CA GLY A 174 -4.93 -4.85 8.27
C GLY A 174 -6.41 -4.47 8.24
N ILE A 175 -6.71 -3.19 8.20
CA ILE A 175 -8.07 -2.66 8.26
C ILE A 175 -8.32 -1.85 7.00
N LEU A 176 -9.40 -2.19 6.29
CA LEU A 176 -10.02 -1.35 5.27
C LEU A 176 -11.12 -0.52 5.93
N TRP A 177 -11.42 0.65 5.41
CA TRP A 177 -12.55 1.45 5.85
C TRP A 177 -13.87 0.98 5.22
N PRO A 178 -15.04 1.23 5.87
CA PRO A 178 -16.29 0.54 5.56
C PRO A 178 -16.90 0.87 4.20
N LYS A 179 -16.61 2.05 3.66
CA LYS A 179 -17.20 2.52 2.42
C LYS A 179 -16.15 3.29 1.63
N PHE A 180 -15.97 2.92 0.38
CA PHE A 180 -15.20 3.71 -0.57
C PHE A 180 -16.16 4.73 -1.19
N GLU A 181 -15.98 6.01 -0.87
CA GLU A 181 -16.74 7.09 -1.51
C GLU A 181 -16.39 7.17 -2.99
N ASP A 182 -15.13 6.93 -3.30
CA ASP A 182 -14.59 6.83 -4.65
C ASP A 182 -14.45 5.36 -5.07
N GLN A 183 -15.18 4.96 -6.11
CA GLN A 183 -15.13 3.61 -6.67
C GLN A 183 -13.76 3.29 -7.29
N GLU A 184 -13.02 4.30 -7.75
CA GLU A 184 -11.65 4.13 -8.27
C GLU A 184 -10.69 3.67 -7.17
N VAL A 185 -10.84 4.15 -5.94
CA VAL A 185 -10.07 3.65 -4.78
C VAL A 185 -10.35 2.16 -4.57
N GLY A 186 -11.62 1.76 -4.58
CA GLY A 186 -12.01 0.35 -4.46
C GLY A 186 -11.40 -0.52 -5.55
N LYS A 187 -11.41 -0.06 -6.79
CA LYS A 187 -10.82 -0.73 -7.94
C LYS A 187 -9.30 -0.89 -7.80
N ARG A 188 -8.59 0.18 -7.45
CA ARG A 188 -7.14 0.14 -7.21
C ARG A 188 -6.77 -0.84 -6.10
N LEU A 189 -7.55 -0.89 -5.02
CA LEU A 189 -7.38 -1.86 -3.94
C LEU A 189 -7.62 -3.31 -4.40
N ALA A 190 -8.56 -3.53 -5.31
CA ALA A 190 -8.81 -4.82 -5.92
C ALA A 190 -7.63 -5.27 -6.81
N PHE A 191 -7.08 -4.37 -7.62
CA PHE A 191 -5.91 -4.66 -8.45
C PHE A 191 -4.73 -5.18 -7.63
N ILE A 192 -4.40 -4.57 -6.50
CA ILE A 192 -3.26 -4.99 -5.65
C ILE A 192 -3.57 -6.16 -4.72
N GLY A 193 -4.80 -6.70 -4.73
CA GLY A 193 -5.22 -7.85 -3.92
C GLY A 193 -5.49 -7.52 -2.45
N SER A 194 -5.85 -6.29 -2.12
CA SER A 194 -6.30 -5.91 -0.77
C SER A 194 -7.73 -6.32 -0.48
N ILE A 195 -8.51 -6.56 -1.52
CA ILE A 195 -9.87 -7.11 -1.47
C ILE A 195 -9.79 -8.59 -1.88
N LYS A 196 -10.67 -9.42 -1.30
CA LYS A 196 -10.71 -10.85 -1.62
C LYS A 196 -11.22 -11.09 -3.04
N ASP A 197 -10.52 -11.92 -3.79
CA ASP A 197 -10.86 -12.23 -5.19
C ASP A 197 -12.23 -12.91 -5.33
N GLU A 198 -12.68 -13.65 -4.32
CA GLU A 198 -13.95 -14.38 -4.33
C GLU A 198 -15.19 -13.46 -4.45
N ILE A 199 -15.04 -12.16 -4.15
CA ILE A 199 -16.12 -11.17 -4.25
C ILE A 199 -15.96 -10.23 -5.44
N LEU A 200 -14.94 -10.45 -6.29
CA LEU A 200 -14.58 -9.60 -7.42
C LEU A 200 -14.94 -10.27 -8.75
N ASN A 201 -15.32 -9.48 -9.74
CA ASN A 201 -15.31 -9.90 -11.12
C ASN A 201 -13.89 -9.71 -11.70
N LEU A 202 -13.06 -10.77 -11.61
CA LEU A 202 -11.66 -10.70 -12.06
C LEU A 202 -11.55 -10.53 -13.59
N GLU A 203 -12.52 -11.02 -14.37
CA GLU A 203 -12.52 -10.81 -15.81
C GLU A 203 -12.67 -9.33 -16.14
N GLU A 204 -13.68 -8.66 -15.61
CA GLU A 204 -13.88 -7.23 -15.78
C GLU A 204 -12.67 -6.41 -15.33
N LEU A 205 -12.13 -6.72 -14.13
CA LEU A 205 -10.93 -6.06 -13.60
C LEU A 205 -9.70 -6.26 -14.51
N SER A 206 -9.53 -7.46 -15.06
CA SER A 206 -8.39 -7.73 -15.95
C SER A 206 -8.47 -6.94 -17.25
N LEU A 207 -9.68 -6.75 -17.80
CA LEU A 207 -9.89 -5.92 -18.99
C LEU A 207 -9.52 -4.46 -18.72
N GLU A 208 -9.96 -3.91 -17.60
CA GLU A 208 -9.62 -2.53 -17.21
C GLU A 208 -8.11 -2.38 -16.94
N LEU A 209 -7.48 -3.38 -16.33
CA LEU A 209 -6.04 -3.36 -16.10
C LEU A 209 -5.23 -3.42 -17.40
N LEU A 210 -5.62 -4.27 -18.36
CA LEU A 210 -4.97 -4.36 -19.67
C LEU A 210 -5.09 -3.04 -20.43
N ASP A 211 -6.28 -2.43 -20.41
CA ASP A 211 -6.53 -1.13 -21.02
C ASP A 211 -5.68 -0.01 -20.40
N TYR A 212 -5.59 0.00 -19.06
CA TYR A 212 -4.73 0.93 -18.33
C TYR A 212 -3.26 0.76 -18.71
N ILE A 213 -2.77 -0.48 -18.77
CA ILE A 213 -1.36 -0.78 -19.07
C ILE A 213 -1.01 -0.34 -20.48
N ARG A 214 -1.79 -0.73 -21.50
CA ARG A 214 -1.49 -0.32 -22.89
C ARG A 214 -1.48 1.19 -23.07
N THR A 215 -2.35 1.91 -22.34
CA THR A 215 -2.50 3.37 -22.45
C THR A 215 -1.35 4.11 -21.75
N ASN A 216 -0.98 3.68 -20.53
CA ASN A 216 -0.04 4.41 -19.69
C ASN A 216 1.39 3.85 -19.73
N TYR A 217 1.54 2.60 -20.15
CA TYR A 217 2.80 1.86 -20.19
C TYR A 217 2.92 1.06 -21.50
N PRO A 218 2.86 1.72 -22.67
CA PRO A 218 2.90 1.04 -23.97
C PRO A 218 4.17 0.20 -24.11
N GLY A 219 4.02 -0.99 -24.70
CA GLY A 219 5.09 -1.95 -24.91
C GLY A 219 5.27 -2.97 -23.77
N LEU A 220 4.67 -2.78 -22.59
CA LEU A 220 4.81 -3.74 -21.50
C LEU A 220 4.08 -5.07 -21.75
N LEU A 221 2.90 -5.03 -22.38
CA LEU A 221 2.15 -6.24 -22.71
C LEU A 221 2.84 -7.01 -23.84
N ASN A 222 3.37 -6.29 -24.84
CA ASN A 222 4.19 -6.90 -25.88
C ASN A 222 5.43 -7.57 -25.28
N THR A 223 6.17 -6.86 -24.44
CA THR A 223 7.36 -7.40 -23.76
C THR A 223 7.06 -8.64 -22.94
N ARG A 224 5.92 -8.66 -22.21
CA ARG A 224 5.58 -9.75 -21.31
C ARG A 224 4.95 -10.93 -22.01
N TYR A 225 4.03 -10.68 -22.93
CA TYR A 225 3.20 -11.71 -23.56
C TYR A 225 3.53 -11.96 -25.02
N GLY A 226 4.25 -11.06 -25.68
CA GLY A 226 4.50 -11.12 -27.13
C GLY A 226 3.23 -10.90 -27.95
N ILE A 227 2.37 -9.95 -27.51
CA ILE A 227 1.09 -9.63 -28.16
C ILE A 227 1.14 -8.20 -28.69
N GLU A 228 0.35 -7.91 -29.73
CA GLU A 228 0.06 -6.56 -30.17
C GLU A 228 -0.84 -5.87 -29.13
N GLU A 229 -0.59 -4.55 -28.91
CA GLU A 229 -1.34 -3.76 -27.91
C GLU A 229 -2.50 -2.97 -28.49
N GLU A 230 -2.89 -3.31 -29.73
CA GLU A 230 -4.01 -2.71 -30.45
C GLU A 230 -5.33 -3.45 -30.21
N GLY A 231 -6.46 -2.81 -30.55
CA GLY A 231 -7.78 -3.41 -30.44
C GLY A 231 -8.52 -3.10 -29.16
N THR A 232 -9.38 -4.00 -28.73
CA THR A 232 -10.20 -3.84 -27.51
C THR A 232 -9.55 -4.52 -26.32
N PRO A 233 -9.90 -4.16 -25.07
CA PRO A 233 -9.43 -4.90 -23.89
C PRO A 233 -9.74 -6.40 -23.94
N VAL A 234 -10.87 -6.77 -24.55
CA VAL A 234 -11.26 -8.18 -24.75
C VAL A 234 -10.29 -8.88 -25.69
N SER A 235 -9.95 -8.25 -26.84
CA SER A 235 -8.99 -8.84 -27.78
C SER A 235 -7.59 -8.96 -27.18
N LEU A 236 -7.19 -8.06 -26.27
CA LEU A 236 -5.93 -8.20 -25.53
C LEU A 236 -5.96 -9.40 -24.59
N LEU A 237 -7.08 -9.60 -23.86
CA LEU A 237 -7.22 -10.77 -22.97
C LEU A 237 -7.24 -12.08 -23.75
N GLU A 238 -7.90 -12.11 -24.92
CA GLU A 238 -7.89 -13.26 -25.85
C GLU A 238 -6.48 -13.57 -26.36
N ALA A 239 -5.73 -12.55 -26.74
CA ALA A 239 -4.34 -12.71 -27.16
C ALA A 239 -3.45 -13.25 -26.02
N VAL A 240 -3.65 -12.78 -24.78
CA VAL A 240 -2.97 -13.34 -23.60
C VAL A 240 -3.39 -14.79 -23.38
N ALA A 241 -4.68 -15.11 -23.51
CA ALA A 241 -5.21 -16.47 -23.35
C ALA A 241 -4.58 -17.44 -24.36
N ASP A 242 -4.45 -17.03 -25.62
CA ASP A 242 -3.79 -17.82 -26.64
C ASP A 242 -2.33 -18.10 -26.29
N LYS A 243 -1.56 -17.06 -25.96
CA LYS A 243 -0.14 -17.17 -25.56
C LYS A 243 0.07 -18.03 -24.32
N ARG A 244 -0.86 -17.98 -23.37
CA ARG A 244 -0.81 -18.75 -22.10
C ARG A 244 -1.55 -20.08 -22.17
N LYS A 245 -2.13 -20.44 -23.34
CA LYS A 245 -2.90 -21.67 -23.55
C LYS A 245 -4.02 -21.85 -22.52
N CYS A 246 -4.78 -20.77 -22.34
CA CYS A 246 -5.95 -20.75 -21.47
C CYS A 246 -7.17 -21.23 -22.27
N LEU A 247 -7.29 -22.55 -22.45
CA LEU A 247 -8.36 -23.18 -23.24
C LEU A 247 -9.12 -24.18 -22.37
N ILE A 248 -10.42 -24.25 -22.59
CA ILE A 248 -11.32 -25.32 -22.08
C ILE A 248 -11.55 -26.39 -23.16
N ARG A 249 -12.36 -27.40 -22.83
CA ARG A 249 -12.74 -28.45 -23.80
C ARG A 249 -13.43 -27.81 -25.01
N GLY A 250 -13.03 -28.18 -26.21
CA GLY A 250 -13.55 -27.61 -27.46
C GLY A 250 -12.72 -26.45 -28.02
N GLN A 251 -11.56 -26.16 -27.45
CA GLN A 251 -10.64 -25.04 -27.84
C GLN A 251 -11.24 -23.63 -27.63
N GLU A 252 -12.27 -23.51 -26.81
CA GLU A 252 -12.81 -22.22 -26.41
C GLU A 252 -11.89 -21.56 -25.36
N ILE A 253 -11.89 -20.22 -25.33
CA ILE A 253 -11.05 -19.46 -24.40
C ILE A 253 -11.57 -19.58 -22.97
N ASP A 254 -10.66 -19.87 -22.04
CA ASP A 254 -10.89 -19.81 -20.59
C ASP A 254 -10.56 -18.38 -20.09
N TYR A 255 -11.55 -17.49 -20.18
CA TYR A 255 -11.40 -16.08 -19.76
C TYR A 255 -11.07 -15.96 -18.28
N ALA A 256 -11.67 -16.77 -17.42
CA ALA A 256 -11.43 -16.73 -15.97
C ALA A 256 -9.96 -17.08 -15.65
N LYS A 257 -9.41 -18.10 -16.31
CA LYS A 257 -8.00 -18.48 -16.16
C LYS A 257 -7.07 -17.41 -16.70
N ALA A 258 -7.37 -16.83 -17.88
CA ALA A 258 -6.57 -15.76 -18.46
C ALA A 258 -6.56 -14.51 -17.58
N ALA A 259 -7.72 -14.07 -17.08
CA ALA A 259 -7.87 -12.98 -16.15
C ALA A 259 -7.08 -13.20 -14.85
N GLY A 260 -7.18 -14.41 -14.28
CA GLY A 260 -6.41 -14.79 -13.09
C GLY A 260 -4.91 -14.67 -13.31
N ILE A 261 -4.39 -15.09 -14.47
CA ILE A 261 -2.97 -14.95 -14.83
C ILE A 261 -2.56 -13.49 -14.93
N VAL A 262 -3.33 -12.64 -15.61
CA VAL A 262 -3.04 -11.21 -15.75
C VAL A 262 -2.97 -10.55 -14.39
N MET A 263 -3.96 -10.78 -13.53
CA MET A 263 -4.02 -10.22 -12.18
C MET A 263 -2.86 -10.68 -11.29
N GLU A 264 -2.54 -11.98 -11.32
CA GLU A 264 -1.42 -12.53 -10.56
C GLU A 264 -0.08 -11.96 -11.04
N GLU A 265 0.15 -11.90 -12.35
CA GLU A 265 1.38 -11.41 -12.92
C GLU A 265 1.59 -9.92 -12.68
N PHE A 266 0.53 -9.11 -12.71
CA PHE A 266 0.57 -7.71 -12.26
C PHE A 266 0.94 -7.60 -10.78
N ARG A 267 0.26 -8.33 -9.90
CA ARG A 267 0.50 -8.31 -8.45
C ARG A 267 1.93 -8.71 -8.08
N ASN A 268 2.53 -9.60 -8.86
CA ASN A 268 3.90 -10.08 -8.68
C ASN A 268 4.96 -9.29 -9.47
N GLY A 269 4.56 -8.23 -10.19
CA GLY A 269 5.47 -7.37 -10.97
C GLY A 269 6.07 -8.02 -12.22
N LYS A 270 5.48 -9.13 -12.70
CA LYS A 270 5.98 -9.83 -13.88
C LYS A 270 5.68 -9.09 -15.20
N ILE A 271 4.66 -8.23 -15.22
CA ILE A 271 4.32 -7.40 -16.39
C ILE A 271 5.27 -6.21 -16.49
N GLY A 272 5.66 -5.65 -15.35
CA GLY A 272 6.55 -4.49 -15.29
C GLY A 272 6.34 -3.70 -14.00
N ARG A 273 7.07 -2.58 -13.88
CA ARG A 273 6.90 -1.61 -12.79
C ARG A 273 5.80 -0.63 -13.17
N ILE A 274 4.67 -0.73 -12.51
CA ILE A 274 3.44 -0.01 -12.87
C ILE A 274 2.90 0.73 -11.65
N THR A 275 2.63 2.03 -11.81
CA THR A 275 1.92 2.86 -10.84
C THR A 275 0.52 3.15 -11.37
N LEU A 276 -0.51 2.94 -10.56
CA LEU A 276 -1.92 3.14 -10.89
C LEU A 276 -2.49 4.45 -10.36
N GLU A 277 -1.69 5.23 -9.65
CA GLU A 277 -2.11 6.44 -8.97
C GLU A 277 -0.99 7.48 -9.01
N PHE A 278 -1.33 8.69 -9.42
CA PHE A 278 -0.39 9.79 -9.55
C PHE A 278 -0.60 10.82 -8.43
N PRO A 279 0.46 11.49 -7.93
CA PRO A 279 0.30 12.57 -6.97
C PRO A 279 -0.62 13.66 -7.55
N PRO A 280 -1.53 14.22 -6.74
CA PRO A 280 -2.31 15.37 -7.16
C PRO A 280 -1.39 16.51 -7.60
N VAL A 281 -1.70 17.12 -8.75
CA VAL A 281 -1.06 18.37 -9.16
C VAL A 281 -1.57 19.45 -8.22
N GLU A 282 -0.70 20.03 -7.38
CA GLU A 282 -1.06 21.20 -6.61
C GLU A 282 -1.21 22.35 -7.61
N GLU A 283 -2.42 22.88 -7.79
CA GLU A 283 -2.60 24.18 -8.43
C GLU A 283 -1.85 25.20 -7.55
N GLU A 284 -0.80 25.81 -8.10
CA GLU A 284 -0.21 27.00 -7.50
C GLU A 284 -1.34 28.03 -7.37
N THR A 285 -1.85 28.23 -6.15
CA THR A 285 -2.69 29.37 -5.85
C THR A 285 -1.83 30.59 -6.11
N ALA A 286 -2.02 31.20 -7.28
CA ALA A 286 -1.50 32.51 -7.57
C ALA A 286 -2.01 33.44 -6.47
N HIS A 287 -1.15 33.83 -5.55
CA HIS A 287 -1.39 34.99 -4.74
C HIS A 287 -1.45 36.17 -5.73
N GLU A 288 -2.65 36.56 -6.09
CA GLU A 288 -2.90 37.89 -6.61
C GLU A 288 -2.55 38.88 -5.47
N ASP A 289 -1.31 39.35 -5.49
CA ASP A 289 -0.95 40.59 -4.83
C ASP A 289 -1.78 41.70 -5.46
N HIS A 290 -2.87 42.06 -4.83
CA HIS A 290 -3.50 43.36 -5.09
C HIS A 290 -2.58 44.41 -4.52
N PRO A 291 -1.97 45.28 -5.37
CA PRO A 291 -1.38 46.50 -4.89
C PRO A 291 -2.54 47.39 -4.45
N GLY A 292 -2.61 47.59 -3.12
CA GLY A 292 -3.52 48.56 -2.55
C GLY A 292 -3.19 49.97 -3.00
N ASP A 293 -4.18 50.67 -3.45
CA ASP A 293 -4.24 52.12 -3.51
C ASP A 293 -4.36 52.75 -2.11
#